data_f0e3207bef98256ab2258293c61f77df
#
_entry.id   f0e3207bef98256ab2258293c61f77df
#
_cell.length_a   1.000
_cell.length_b   1.000
_cell.length_c   1.000
_cell.angle_alpha   90.00
_cell.angle_beta   90.00
_cell.angle_gamma   90.00
#
_symmetry.space_group_name_H-M   'P 1'
#
loop_
_entity.id
_entity.type
_entity.pdbx_description
1 polymer ?
#
loop_
_entity_poly.entity_id
_entity_poly.type
_entity_poly.pdbx_seq_one_letter_code
_entity_poly.pdbx_strand_id
1 'polypeptide(L)'
;MAQLSNASPSDAAADAAQLLSRIGYAALALATPSAATLSSRAMFVLFPVGVALLLVAATLDPVAGVGPRLRGLAMSPVTWAAVAVFAWACLSLLWTPFPVPGAQRLLKIAMTALSAAAVAVTARDHLRATDLYLFPIGVLMLMVTIFALWFAEQQSLELNAGRIEAGGVAMAMLLFPAMGGLAARGRNGYARTLMLLGLIYAFAIGSGPITAALLVGIAVLSFAVSDLERTMRDVGRTAAALVLAAPLLLAVAPLLARLIFHSKLSSLGAPYPTIAAAANLVLHDLPRLITGHGVDTVVRGADAGLLPTMTPRVGLFEIWYELGVIGALAAAAGVWFGFHAIGRAAPRLAPYLAATFAADLTLAFLSEGFAQMTWITLLAISAIALSAAARSQYRTTRPSAAGLARF
;
A
#
# COMPACT_ATOMS: atom_id res chain seq x y z
N MET A 1 21.64 16.54 47.43
CA MET A 1 22.61 15.99 46.49
C MET A 1 21.87 15.02 45.59
N ALA A 2 21.62 15.37 44.35
CA ALA A 2 20.97 14.51 43.37
C ALA A 2 21.96 13.40 43.00
N GLN A 3 21.58 12.13 43.22
CA GLN A 3 22.29 10.99 42.67
C GLN A 3 22.23 11.10 41.15
N LEU A 4 23.32 11.54 40.53
CA LEU A 4 23.55 11.32 39.11
C LEU A 4 23.56 9.81 38.90
N SER A 5 22.48 9.25 38.36
CA SER A 5 22.35 7.87 37.94
C SER A 5 23.52 7.55 37.01
N ASN A 6 24.42 6.67 37.41
CA ASN A 6 25.43 6.08 36.57
C ASN A 6 24.76 5.17 35.55
N ALA A 7 24.11 5.77 34.56
CA ALA A 7 23.60 5.02 33.40
C ALA A 7 24.78 4.39 32.68
N SER A 8 24.74 3.07 32.49
CA SER A 8 25.79 2.39 31.74
C SER A 8 25.79 2.87 30.28
N PRO A 9 26.93 2.85 29.56
CA PRO A 9 26.96 3.23 28.13
C PRO A 9 25.96 2.41 27.29
N SER A 10 25.64 1.19 27.68
CA SER A 10 24.62 0.35 27.05
C SER A 10 23.20 0.90 27.23
N ASP A 11 22.89 1.50 28.39
CA ASP A 11 21.57 2.08 28.66
C ASP A 11 21.37 3.36 27.85
N ALA A 12 22.41 4.20 27.73
CA ALA A 12 22.39 5.40 26.90
C ALA A 12 22.20 5.09 25.42
N ALA A 13 22.83 4.04 24.89
CA ALA A 13 22.64 3.59 23.51
C ALA A 13 21.23 3.06 23.27
N ALA A 14 20.67 2.30 24.22
CA ALA A 14 19.31 1.79 24.11
C ALA A 14 18.24 2.91 24.14
N ASP A 15 18.44 3.93 24.99
CA ASP A 15 17.57 5.10 25.07
C ASP A 15 17.63 5.93 23.78
N ALA A 16 18.85 6.17 23.25
CA ALA A 16 19.04 6.86 21.97
C ALA A 16 18.36 6.09 20.81
N ALA A 17 18.54 4.78 20.75
CA ALA A 17 17.91 3.95 19.73
C ALA A 17 16.38 3.96 19.84
N GLN A 18 15.82 4.03 21.05
CA GLN A 18 14.39 4.17 21.27
C GLN A 18 13.87 5.53 20.80
N LEU A 19 14.55 6.61 21.12
CA LEU A 19 14.19 7.96 20.67
C LEU A 19 14.19 8.04 19.14
N LEU A 20 15.29 7.57 18.49
CA LEU A 20 15.41 7.55 17.04
C LEU A 20 14.30 6.72 16.37
N SER A 21 13.97 5.54 16.90
CA SER A 21 12.89 4.71 16.37
C SER A 21 11.54 5.41 16.49
N ARG A 22 11.27 6.10 17.61
CA ARG A 22 10.03 6.86 17.80
C ARG A 22 9.92 8.03 16.82
N ILE A 23 11.00 8.78 16.62
CA ILE A 23 11.05 9.87 15.63
C ILE A 23 10.88 9.31 14.22
N GLY A 24 11.53 8.18 13.89
CA GLY A 24 11.40 7.52 12.60
C GLY A 24 9.96 7.08 12.31
N TYR A 25 9.30 6.41 13.26
CA TYR A 25 7.88 6.07 13.12
C TYR A 25 6.98 7.30 13.04
N ALA A 26 7.25 8.36 13.80
CA ALA A 26 6.49 9.62 13.72
C ALA A 26 6.66 10.28 12.34
N ALA A 27 7.86 10.31 11.80
CA ALA A 27 8.11 10.81 10.44
C ALA A 27 7.32 10.03 9.39
N LEU A 28 7.33 8.70 9.47
CA LEU A 28 6.62 7.84 8.52
C LEU A 28 5.10 7.85 8.68
N ALA A 29 4.60 7.91 9.92
CA ALA A 29 3.18 7.79 10.22
C ALA A 29 2.43 9.13 10.17
N LEU A 30 3.05 10.23 10.62
CA LEU A 30 2.41 11.54 10.71
C LEU A 30 2.85 12.47 9.58
N ALA A 31 4.18 12.67 9.45
CA ALA A 31 4.69 13.69 8.56
C ALA A 31 4.59 13.30 7.08
N THR A 32 4.98 12.06 6.74
CA THR A 32 5.06 11.63 5.33
C THR A 32 3.70 11.60 4.62
N PRO A 33 2.62 10.99 5.19
CA PRO A 33 1.31 10.99 4.54
C PRO A 33 0.69 12.38 4.43
N SER A 34 0.79 13.20 5.48
CA SER A 34 0.26 14.56 5.48
C SER A 34 1.03 15.48 4.53
N ALA A 35 2.35 15.32 4.45
CA ALA A 35 3.17 16.07 3.49
C ALA A 35 2.87 15.68 2.03
N ALA A 36 2.51 14.42 1.76
CA ALA A 36 2.14 13.96 0.43
C ALA A 36 0.94 14.72 -0.16
N THR A 37 -0.02 15.14 0.68
CA THR A 37 -1.17 15.96 0.25
C THR A 37 -0.79 17.38 -0.12
N LEU A 38 0.27 17.92 0.48
CA LEU A 38 0.76 19.27 0.23
C LEU A 38 1.77 19.30 -0.93
N SER A 39 2.67 18.33 -0.96
CA SER A 39 3.70 18.20 -1.99
C SER A 39 4.20 16.77 -2.09
N SER A 40 4.06 16.16 -3.25
CA SER A 40 4.63 14.83 -3.53
C SER A 40 6.16 14.78 -3.34
N ARG A 41 6.86 15.91 -3.56
CA ARG A 41 8.31 16.02 -3.34
C ARG A 41 8.71 15.85 -1.88
N ALA A 42 7.90 16.38 -0.94
CA ALA A 42 8.19 16.26 0.49
C ALA A 42 8.18 14.80 0.96
N MET A 43 7.31 13.97 0.41
CA MET A 43 7.26 12.54 0.70
C MET A 43 8.56 11.81 0.32
N PHE A 44 9.16 12.17 -0.82
CA PHE A 44 10.42 11.56 -1.28
C PHE A 44 11.62 11.92 -0.42
N VAL A 45 11.53 12.97 0.39
CA VAL A 45 12.57 13.33 1.38
C VAL A 45 12.25 12.70 2.74
N LEU A 46 11.01 12.81 3.19
CA LEU A 46 10.61 12.35 4.54
C LEU A 46 10.66 10.84 4.69
N PHE A 47 10.31 10.07 3.65
CA PHE A 47 10.35 8.61 3.69
C PHE A 47 11.77 8.08 3.91
N PRO A 48 12.80 8.44 3.12
CA PRO A 48 14.17 8.00 3.37
C PRO A 48 14.71 8.45 4.74
N VAL A 49 14.36 9.66 5.20
CA VAL A 49 14.76 10.15 6.53
C VAL A 49 14.15 9.27 7.63
N GLY A 50 12.85 8.98 7.57
CA GLY A 50 12.20 8.10 8.53
C GLY A 50 12.81 6.69 8.53
N VAL A 51 13.07 6.13 7.35
CA VAL A 51 13.73 4.83 7.20
C VAL A 51 15.15 4.86 7.77
N ALA A 52 15.95 5.88 7.47
CA ALA A 52 17.31 6.02 7.97
C ALA A 52 17.35 6.06 9.51
N LEU A 53 16.44 6.82 10.13
CA LEU A 53 16.31 6.87 11.59
C LEU A 53 16.01 5.50 12.20
N LEU A 54 15.11 4.72 11.59
CA LEU A 54 14.79 3.37 12.03
C LEU A 54 15.97 2.40 11.87
N LEU A 55 16.72 2.49 10.77
CA LEU A 55 17.88 1.65 10.54
C LEU A 55 19.03 2.01 11.48
N VAL A 56 19.28 3.31 11.73
CA VAL A 56 20.29 3.75 12.71
C VAL A 56 19.88 3.29 14.12
N ALA A 57 18.60 3.38 14.48
CA ALA A 57 18.13 2.85 15.75
C ALA A 57 18.41 1.34 15.91
N ALA A 58 18.25 0.58 14.82
CA ALA A 58 18.53 -0.86 14.80
C ALA A 58 20.03 -1.20 14.89
N THR A 59 20.93 -0.31 14.48
CA THR A 59 22.39 -0.48 14.67
C THR A 59 22.84 -0.19 16.11
N LEU A 60 22.19 0.78 16.78
CA LEU A 60 22.51 1.15 18.17
C LEU A 60 22.03 0.10 19.17
N ASP A 61 20.95 -0.57 18.88
CA ASP A 61 20.41 -1.67 19.70
C ASP A 61 20.04 -2.84 18.77
N PRO A 62 21.04 -3.71 18.46
CA PRO A 62 20.88 -4.79 17.50
C PRO A 62 19.80 -5.78 17.93
N VAL A 63 18.89 -6.08 17.01
CA VAL A 63 17.81 -7.03 17.25
C VAL A 63 18.28 -8.45 16.97
N ALA A 64 18.01 -9.38 17.89
CA ALA A 64 18.27 -10.79 17.68
C ALA A 64 17.38 -11.35 16.56
N GLY A 65 17.91 -12.32 15.79
CA GLY A 65 17.12 -13.06 14.80
C GLY A 65 16.94 -12.36 13.44
N VAL A 66 17.73 -11.33 13.09
CA VAL A 66 17.71 -10.67 11.78
C VAL A 66 18.01 -11.68 10.66
N GLY A 67 18.99 -12.55 10.83
CA GLY A 67 19.36 -13.55 9.82
C GLY A 67 18.22 -14.53 9.46
N PRO A 68 17.60 -15.22 10.45
CA PRO A 68 16.42 -16.05 10.21
C PRO A 68 15.26 -15.30 9.55
N ARG A 69 14.99 -14.04 9.92
CA ARG A 69 13.94 -13.21 9.32
C ARG A 69 14.23 -12.89 7.87
N LEU A 70 15.46 -12.49 7.57
CA LEU A 70 15.90 -12.22 6.21
C LEU A 70 15.79 -13.48 5.35
N ARG A 71 16.22 -14.63 5.87
CA ARG A 71 16.08 -15.91 5.19
C ARG A 71 14.61 -16.27 4.93
N GLY A 72 13.74 -16.08 5.93
CA GLY A 72 12.29 -16.31 5.79
C GLY A 72 11.66 -15.43 4.71
N LEU A 73 12.05 -14.15 4.65
CA LEU A 73 11.61 -13.22 3.62
C LEU A 73 12.13 -13.66 2.24
N ALA A 74 13.43 -13.95 2.12
CA ALA A 74 14.07 -14.34 0.87
C ALA A 74 13.52 -15.66 0.30
N MET A 75 13.11 -16.59 1.15
CA MET A 75 12.53 -17.88 0.74
C MET A 75 11.00 -17.84 0.55
N SER A 76 10.37 -16.70 0.76
CA SER A 76 8.93 -16.56 0.59
C SER A 76 8.53 -16.66 -0.88
N PRO A 77 7.48 -17.43 -1.24
CA PRO A 77 6.95 -17.46 -2.61
C PRO A 77 6.50 -16.09 -3.10
N VAL A 78 6.02 -15.21 -2.19
CA VAL A 78 5.67 -13.82 -2.50
C VAL A 78 6.89 -13.05 -3.00
N THR A 79 8.03 -13.19 -2.31
CA THR A 79 9.29 -12.55 -2.70
C THR A 79 9.74 -13.02 -4.08
N TRP A 80 9.69 -14.31 -4.36
CA TRP A 80 10.05 -14.84 -5.66
C TRP A 80 9.14 -14.38 -6.78
N ALA A 81 7.82 -14.29 -6.54
CA ALA A 81 6.88 -13.71 -7.50
C ALA A 81 7.18 -12.22 -7.76
N ALA A 82 7.45 -11.45 -6.70
CA ALA A 82 7.84 -10.04 -6.84
C ALA A 82 9.17 -9.88 -7.61
N VAL A 83 10.16 -10.73 -7.32
CA VAL A 83 11.43 -10.78 -8.06
C VAL A 83 11.19 -11.14 -9.53
N ALA A 84 10.30 -12.06 -9.83
CA ALA A 84 9.97 -12.44 -11.21
C ALA A 84 9.35 -11.27 -11.99
N VAL A 85 8.37 -10.55 -11.40
CA VAL A 85 7.80 -9.32 -12.00
C VAL A 85 8.88 -8.28 -12.22
N PHE A 86 9.71 -8.04 -11.23
CA PHE A 86 10.77 -7.02 -11.28
C PHE A 86 11.86 -7.38 -12.32
N ALA A 87 12.30 -8.64 -12.35
CA ALA A 87 13.28 -9.12 -13.32
C ALA A 87 12.75 -9.02 -14.75
N TRP A 88 11.46 -9.36 -14.96
CA TRP A 88 10.82 -9.20 -16.26
C TRP A 88 10.71 -7.74 -16.66
N ALA A 89 10.34 -6.84 -15.72
CA ALA A 89 10.34 -5.40 -15.95
C ALA A 89 11.74 -4.86 -16.27
N CYS A 90 12.81 -5.33 -15.61
CA CYS A 90 14.18 -5.00 -15.97
C CYS A 90 14.55 -5.49 -17.38
N LEU A 91 14.17 -6.71 -17.73
CA LEU A 91 14.42 -7.27 -19.07
C LEU A 91 13.68 -6.44 -20.15
N SER A 92 12.48 -5.94 -19.84
CA SER A 92 11.70 -5.13 -20.77
C SER A 92 12.35 -3.77 -21.11
N LEU A 93 13.37 -3.34 -20.37
CA LEU A 93 14.19 -2.18 -20.73
C LEU A 93 14.93 -2.32 -22.06
N LEU A 94 15.11 -3.55 -22.54
CA LEU A 94 15.80 -3.82 -23.82
C LEU A 94 14.96 -3.40 -25.03
N TRP A 95 13.63 -3.32 -24.90
CA TRP A 95 12.74 -2.98 -26.03
C TRP A 95 11.76 -1.85 -25.74
N THR A 96 11.80 -1.24 -24.56
CA THR A 96 10.99 -0.03 -24.29
C THR A 96 11.52 1.16 -25.07
N PRO A 97 10.65 2.07 -25.56
CA PRO A 97 11.09 3.33 -26.15
C PRO A 97 11.68 4.30 -25.11
N PHE A 98 11.53 4.02 -23.81
CA PHE A 98 11.97 4.89 -22.71
C PHE A 98 12.95 4.20 -21.72
N PRO A 99 14.11 3.68 -22.17
CA PRO A 99 14.97 2.86 -21.32
C PRO A 99 15.54 3.62 -20.11
N VAL A 100 15.96 4.87 -20.26
CA VAL A 100 16.54 5.66 -19.17
C VAL A 100 15.50 6.02 -18.10
N PRO A 101 14.33 6.62 -18.44
CA PRO A 101 13.28 6.86 -17.46
C PRO A 101 12.77 5.58 -16.81
N GLY A 102 12.58 4.50 -17.58
CA GLY A 102 12.15 3.20 -17.06
C GLY A 102 13.16 2.62 -16.04
N ALA A 103 14.46 2.67 -16.35
CA ALA A 103 15.50 2.24 -15.42
C ALA A 103 15.50 3.06 -14.12
N GLN A 104 15.34 4.39 -14.21
CA GLN A 104 15.22 5.26 -13.04
C GLN A 104 13.99 4.94 -12.18
N ARG A 105 12.85 4.64 -12.82
CA ARG A 105 11.62 4.22 -12.12
C ARG A 105 11.84 2.89 -11.40
N LEU A 106 12.38 1.89 -12.08
CA LEU A 106 12.67 0.58 -11.48
C LEU A 106 13.66 0.67 -10.32
N LEU A 107 14.73 1.48 -10.46
CA LEU A 107 15.68 1.73 -9.38
C LEU A 107 14.98 2.31 -8.14
N LYS A 108 14.12 3.31 -8.31
CA LYS A 108 13.37 3.92 -7.21
C LYS A 108 12.44 2.90 -6.53
N ILE A 109 11.73 2.06 -7.32
CA ILE A 109 10.88 0.98 -6.80
C ILE A 109 11.72 0.01 -5.98
N ALA A 110 12.86 -0.45 -6.51
CA ALA A 110 13.76 -1.36 -5.82
C ALA A 110 14.27 -0.77 -4.50
N MET A 111 14.75 0.48 -4.51
CA MET A 111 15.25 1.17 -3.31
C MET A 111 14.17 1.31 -2.24
N THR A 112 12.94 1.67 -2.64
CA THR A 112 11.80 1.79 -1.72
C THR A 112 11.42 0.43 -1.11
N ALA A 113 11.33 -0.62 -1.94
CA ALA A 113 11.01 -1.97 -1.49
C ALA A 113 12.08 -2.55 -0.56
N LEU A 114 13.37 -2.39 -0.93
CA LEU A 114 14.50 -2.83 -0.09
C LEU A 114 14.56 -2.07 1.24
N SER A 115 14.27 -0.77 1.22
CA SER A 115 14.19 0.05 2.44
C SER A 115 13.08 -0.45 3.37
N ALA A 116 11.89 -0.71 2.85
CA ALA A 116 10.77 -1.27 3.63
C ALA A 116 11.11 -2.67 4.18
N ALA A 117 11.71 -3.53 3.36
CA ALA A 117 12.14 -4.86 3.77
C ALA A 117 13.21 -4.80 4.87
N ALA A 118 14.21 -3.91 4.73
CA ALA A 118 15.24 -3.70 5.74
C ALA A 118 14.63 -3.27 7.08
N VAL A 119 13.74 -2.28 7.09
CA VAL A 119 13.02 -1.86 8.31
C VAL A 119 12.19 -3.01 8.86
N ALA A 120 11.45 -3.75 8.02
CA ALA A 120 10.63 -4.88 8.46
C ALA A 120 11.46 -6.00 9.10
N VAL A 121 12.65 -6.30 8.60
CA VAL A 121 13.53 -7.35 9.15
C VAL A 121 14.21 -6.89 10.44
N THR A 122 14.64 -5.62 10.51
CA THR A 122 15.36 -5.05 11.66
C THR A 122 14.43 -4.45 12.73
N ALA A 123 13.12 -4.40 12.51
CA ALA A 123 12.16 -3.88 13.49
C ALA A 123 12.26 -4.63 14.82
N ARG A 124 12.25 -3.88 15.90
CA ARG A 124 12.38 -4.39 17.28
C ARG A 124 11.19 -5.26 17.66
N ASP A 125 11.46 -6.31 18.42
CA ASP A 125 10.43 -7.05 19.12
C ASP A 125 9.97 -6.22 20.32
N HIS A 126 8.68 -6.29 20.64
CA HIS A 126 8.09 -5.59 21.77
C HIS A 126 8.03 -4.06 21.66
N LEU A 127 7.66 -3.55 20.46
CA LEU A 127 7.39 -2.13 20.28
C LEU A 127 6.43 -1.57 21.35
N ARG A 128 6.74 -0.38 21.86
CA ARG A 128 5.89 0.27 22.88
C ARG A 128 4.53 0.61 22.31
N ALA A 129 3.55 0.60 23.18
CA ALA A 129 2.16 0.97 22.83
C ALA A 129 2.07 2.33 22.17
N THR A 130 2.87 3.29 22.63
CA THR A 130 2.87 4.67 22.15
C THR A 130 3.25 4.78 20.68
N ASP A 131 4.15 3.92 20.20
CA ASP A 131 4.65 3.98 18.81
C ASP A 131 3.61 3.45 17.82
N LEU A 132 2.76 2.51 18.25
CA LEU A 132 1.64 2.01 17.44
C LEU A 132 0.50 3.01 17.29
N TYR A 133 0.30 3.92 18.26
CA TYR A 133 -0.72 4.97 18.15
C TYR A 133 -0.35 6.06 17.15
N LEU A 134 0.90 6.15 16.72
CA LEU A 134 1.33 7.13 15.72
C LEU A 134 0.60 6.93 14.38
N PHE A 135 0.37 5.67 13.95
CA PHE A 135 -0.31 5.39 12.68
C PHE A 135 -1.79 5.81 12.68
N PRO A 136 -2.64 5.43 13.67
CA PRO A 136 -4.00 5.95 13.76
C PRO A 136 -4.09 7.47 13.88
N ILE A 137 -3.19 8.09 14.64
CA ILE A 137 -3.11 9.55 14.76
C ILE A 137 -2.73 10.18 13.41
N GLY A 138 -1.80 9.55 12.67
CA GLY A 138 -1.41 10.00 11.34
C GLY A 138 -2.56 9.97 10.34
N VAL A 139 -3.35 8.89 10.35
CA VAL A 139 -4.55 8.80 9.50
C VAL A 139 -5.60 9.85 9.86
N LEU A 140 -5.83 10.10 11.16
CA LEU A 140 -6.72 11.18 11.60
C LEU A 140 -6.21 12.56 11.19
N MET A 141 -4.92 12.81 11.36
CA MET A 141 -4.28 14.06 10.93
C MET A 141 -4.40 14.25 9.41
N LEU A 142 -4.21 13.18 8.65
CA LEU A 142 -4.39 13.18 7.20
C LEU A 142 -5.84 13.52 6.83
N MET A 143 -6.84 12.90 7.47
CA MET A 143 -8.26 13.22 7.26
C MET A 143 -8.58 14.69 7.54
N VAL A 144 -8.04 15.24 8.63
CA VAL A 144 -8.18 16.66 8.96
C VAL A 144 -7.53 17.53 7.88
N THR A 145 -6.34 17.18 7.41
CA THR A 145 -5.64 17.92 6.33
C THR A 145 -6.46 17.93 5.05
N ILE A 146 -7.00 16.78 4.64
CA ILE A 146 -7.81 16.67 3.43
C ILE A 146 -9.12 17.47 3.58
N PHE A 147 -9.78 17.37 4.73
CA PHE A 147 -10.99 18.15 5.01
C PHE A 147 -10.71 19.65 4.94
N ALA A 148 -9.60 20.11 5.51
CA ALA A 148 -9.20 21.52 5.45
C ALA A 148 -8.93 21.96 4.00
N LEU A 149 -8.28 21.13 3.18
CA LEU A 149 -8.07 21.40 1.76
C LEU A 149 -9.38 21.44 0.98
N TRP A 150 -10.29 20.50 1.23
CA TRP A 150 -11.60 20.46 0.61
C TRP A 150 -12.44 21.70 0.98
N PHE A 151 -12.45 22.09 2.26
CA PHE A 151 -13.14 23.28 2.72
C PHE A 151 -12.57 24.56 2.07
N ALA A 152 -11.23 24.64 1.96
CA ALA A 152 -10.57 25.77 1.30
C ALA A 152 -10.92 25.83 -0.21
N GLU A 153 -11.04 24.69 -0.90
CA GLU A 153 -11.48 24.63 -2.30
C GLU A 153 -12.91 25.18 -2.46
N GLN A 154 -13.83 24.89 -1.53
CA GLN A 154 -15.18 25.44 -1.54
C GLN A 154 -15.22 26.97 -1.40
N GLN A 155 -14.18 27.59 -0.87
CA GLN A 155 -14.06 29.05 -0.72
C GLN A 155 -13.42 29.76 -1.93
N SER A 156 -13.43 29.13 -3.11
CA SER A 156 -12.87 29.67 -4.37
C SER A 156 -11.33 29.82 -4.38
N LEU A 157 -10.63 29.17 -3.50
CA LEU A 157 -9.19 29.03 -3.59
C LEU A 157 -8.91 27.94 -4.60
N GLU A 158 -8.24 28.26 -5.71
CA GLU A 158 -7.80 27.32 -6.76
C GLU A 158 -6.81 26.29 -6.19
N LEU A 159 -7.33 25.34 -5.42
CA LEU A 159 -6.57 24.21 -4.92
C LEU A 159 -6.76 23.03 -5.88
N ASN A 160 -5.68 22.42 -6.27
CA ASN A 160 -5.69 21.28 -7.18
C ASN A 160 -6.50 20.12 -6.58
N ALA A 161 -7.61 19.75 -7.22
CA ALA A 161 -8.39 18.55 -6.88
C ALA A 161 -7.51 17.30 -6.75
N GLY A 162 -6.40 17.22 -7.50
CA GLY A 162 -5.41 16.16 -7.39
C GLY A 162 -4.73 16.02 -6.02
N ARG A 163 -4.69 17.09 -5.18
CA ARG A 163 -4.16 17.00 -3.82
C ARG A 163 -5.12 16.27 -2.87
N ILE A 164 -6.41 16.54 -3.03
CA ILE A 164 -7.48 15.88 -2.26
C ILE A 164 -7.52 14.41 -2.62
N GLU A 165 -7.43 14.09 -3.90
CA GLU A 165 -7.40 12.71 -4.38
C GLU A 165 -6.15 11.95 -3.89
N ALA A 166 -4.95 12.53 -4.00
CA ALA A 166 -3.72 11.94 -3.47
C ALA A 166 -3.79 11.68 -1.96
N GLY A 167 -4.40 12.61 -1.20
CA GLY A 167 -4.68 12.43 0.22
C GLY A 167 -5.66 11.30 0.48
N GLY A 168 -6.72 11.20 -0.31
CA GLY A 168 -7.71 10.13 -0.22
C GLY A 168 -7.12 8.75 -0.48
N VAL A 169 -6.25 8.62 -1.49
CA VAL A 169 -5.48 7.40 -1.75
C VAL A 169 -4.59 7.05 -0.54
N ALA A 170 -3.85 8.02 -0.01
CA ALA A 170 -3.00 7.81 1.16
C ALA A 170 -3.83 7.37 2.38
N MET A 171 -4.98 7.99 2.60
CA MET A 171 -5.90 7.61 3.68
C MET A 171 -6.41 6.17 3.50
N ALA A 172 -6.85 5.79 2.30
CA ALA A 172 -7.38 4.45 2.04
C ALA A 172 -6.30 3.36 2.24
N MET A 173 -5.05 3.61 1.81
CA MET A 173 -3.92 2.69 1.97
C MET A 173 -3.47 2.53 3.43
N LEU A 174 -3.59 3.57 4.26
CA LEU A 174 -3.09 3.55 5.63
C LEU A 174 -4.19 3.25 6.67
N LEU A 175 -5.47 3.26 6.29
CA LEU A 175 -6.60 3.06 7.21
C LEU A 175 -6.55 1.67 7.87
N PHE A 176 -6.47 0.61 7.07
CA PHE A 176 -6.48 -0.76 7.59
C PHE A 176 -5.22 -1.12 8.40
N PRO A 177 -3.99 -0.70 8.01
CA PRO A 177 -2.81 -0.81 8.86
C PRO A 177 -2.98 -0.13 10.21
N ALA A 178 -3.53 1.09 10.23
CA ALA A 178 -3.80 1.83 11.46
C ALA A 178 -4.83 1.12 12.35
N MET A 179 -5.92 0.59 11.74
CA MET A 179 -6.90 -0.24 12.44
C MET A 179 -6.27 -1.52 13.01
N GLY A 180 -5.38 -2.17 12.26
CA GLY A 180 -4.63 -3.34 12.71
C GLY A 180 -3.78 -3.04 13.94
N GLY A 181 -3.12 -1.88 13.97
CA GLY A 181 -2.36 -1.40 15.13
C GLY A 181 -3.25 -1.18 16.37
N LEU A 182 -4.45 -0.61 16.20
CA LEU A 182 -5.43 -0.44 17.28
C LEU A 182 -5.98 -1.79 17.79
N ALA A 183 -6.33 -2.69 16.87
CA ALA A 183 -6.84 -4.01 17.19
C ALA A 183 -5.81 -4.86 17.90
N ALA A 184 -4.53 -4.77 17.50
CA ALA A 184 -3.40 -5.41 18.20
C ALA A 184 -3.31 -4.98 19.67
N ARG A 185 -3.78 -3.78 20.00
CA ARG A 185 -3.85 -3.21 21.36
C ARG A 185 -5.17 -3.48 22.08
N GLY A 186 -6.08 -4.25 21.48
CA GLY A 186 -7.43 -4.50 22.03
C GLY A 186 -8.37 -3.29 21.99
N ARG A 187 -8.03 -2.26 21.19
CA ARG A 187 -8.82 -1.02 21.05
C ARG A 187 -9.79 -1.10 19.86
N ASN A 188 -10.55 -2.19 19.79
CA ASN A 188 -11.49 -2.45 18.69
C ASN A 188 -12.55 -1.34 18.51
N GLY A 189 -12.97 -0.66 19.59
CA GLY A 189 -13.88 0.48 19.51
C GLY A 189 -13.29 1.62 18.66
N TYR A 190 -12.05 2.03 18.95
CA TYR A 190 -11.38 3.08 18.18
C TYR A 190 -11.09 2.65 16.72
N ALA A 191 -10.80 1.36 16.48
CA ALA A 191 -10.66 0.85 15.12
C ALA A 191 -11.97 0.99 14.33
N ARG A 192 -13.12 0.66 14.94
CA ARG A 192 -14.43 0.85 14.30
C ARG A 192 -14.76 2.32 14.06
N THR A 193 -14.47 3.20 15.01
CA THR A 193 -14.64 4.65 14.83
C THR A 193 -13.80 5.18 13.68
N LEU A 194 -12.52 4.76 13.59
CA LEU A 194 -11.65 5.14 12.49
C LEU A 194 -12.17 4.65 11.13
N MET A 195 -12.72 3.45 11.08
CA MET A 195 -13.38 2.89 9.88
C MET A 195 -14.59 3.72 9.47
N LEU A 196 -15.46 4.09 10.42
CA LEU A 196 -16.62 4.92 10.14
C LEU A 196 -16.24 6.30 9.61
N LEU A 197 -15.21 6.93 10.19
CA LEU A 197 -14.68 8.21 9.70
C LEU A 197 -14.13 8.08 8.27
N GLY A 198 -13.40 6.98 7.98
CA GLY A 198 -12.92 6.68 6.63
C GLY A 198 -14.05 6.51 5.61
N LEU A 199 -15.13 5.82 5.98
CA LEU A 199 -16.32 5.68 5.14
C LEU A 199 -17.03 7.02 4.91
N ILE A 200 -17.25 7.80 5.96
CA ILE A 200 -17.85 9.13 5.84
C ILE A 200 -17.04 10.00 4.88
N TYR A 201 -15.71 9.97 5.03
CA TYR A 201 -14.82 10.67 4.12
C TYR A 201 -14.97 10.17 2.67
N ALA A 202 -14.96 8.86 2.45
CA ALA A 202 -15.04 8.27 1.11
C ALA A 202 -16.32 8.67 0.38
N PHE A 203 -17.45 8.68 1.07
CA PHE A 203 -18.73 9.07 0.48
C PHE A 203 -18.94 10.58 0.33
N ALA A 204 -18.31 11.38 1.21
CA ALA A 204 -18.48 12.84 1.18
C ALA A 204 -17.52 13.53 0.20
N ILE A 205 -16.27 13.06 0.12
CA ILE A 205 -15.18 13.76 -0.56
C ILE A 205 -14.42 12.82 -1.53
N GLY A 206 -14.48 11.51 -1.28
CA GLY A 206 -13.68 10.52 -2.00
C GLY A 206 -14.10 10.33 -3.47
N SER A 207 -13.13 9.94 -4.30
CA SER A 207 -13.40 9.47 -5.67
C SER A 207 -13.93 8.02 -5.67
N GLY A 208 -14.48 7.60 -6.82
CA GLY A 208 -14.99 6.23 -7.00
C GLY A 208 -13.97 5.13 -6.66
N PRO A 209 -12.71 5.21 -7.11
CA PRO A 209 -11.66 4.25 -6.74
C PRO A 209 -11.39 4.17 -5.24
N ILE A 210 -11.35 5.29 -4.53
CA ILE A 210 -11.14 5.36 -3.08
C ILE A 210 -12.28 4.68 -2.34
N THR A 211 -13.51 5.02 -2.72
CA THR A 211 -14.74 4.43 -2.15
C THR A 211 -14.78 2.92 -2.39
N ALA A 212 -14.49 2.47 -3.61
CA ALA A 212 -14.43 1.05 -3.97
C ALA A 212 -13.37 0.31 -3.14
N ALA A 213 -12.18 0.87 -2.99
CA ALA A 213 -11.08 0.26 -2.21
C ALA A 213 -11.46 0.08 -0.74
N LEU A 214 -12.09 1.08 -0.13
CA LEU A 214 -12.54 1.00 1.26
C LEU A 214 -13.66 -0.03 1.42
N LEU A 215 -14.64 -0.06 0.53
CA LEU A 215 -15.72 -1.04 0.57
C LEU A 215 -15.21 -2.48 0.39
N VAL A 216 -14.31 -2.71 -0.55
CA VAL A 216 -13.66 -4.01 -0.76
C VAL A 216 -12.83 -4.41 0.47
N GLY A 217 -12.04 -3.48 1.02
CA GLY A 217 -11.25 -3.73 2.23
C GLY A 217 -12.15 -4.08 3.43
N ILE A 218 -13.25 -3.37 3.64
CA ILE A 218 -14.22 -3.67 4.71
C ILE A 218 -14.91 -5.02 4.49
N ALA A 219 -15.30 -5.33 3.27
CA ALA A 219 -15.90 -6.63 2.94
C ALA A 219 -14.91 -7.77 3.24
N VAL A 220 -13.67 -7.65 2.76
CA VAL A 220 -12.61 -8.65 3.02
C VAL A 220 -12.31 -8.76 4.52
N LEU A 221 -12.24 -7.64 5.25
CA LEU A 221 -12.07 -7.64 6.71
C LEU A 221 -13.19 -8.42 7.40
N SER A 222 -14.44 -8.15 7.02
CA SER A 222 -15.62 -8.77 7.62
C SER A 222 -15.67 -10.28 7.37
N PHE A 223 -15.38 -10.71 6.14
CA PHE A 223 -15.29 -12.13 5.80
C PHE A 223 -14.08 -12.82 6.45
N ALA A 224 -12.93 -12.18 6.50
CA ALA A 224 -11.72 -12.72 7.10
C ALA A 224 -11.84 -12.89 8.63
N VAL A 225 -12.63 -12.06 9.29
CA VAL A 225 -12.93 -12.23 10.74
C VAL A 225 -13.83 -13.45 10.96
N SER A 226 -14.72 -13.77 10.03
CA SER A 226 -15.63 -14.94 10.14
C SER A 226 -14.94 -16.25 9.73
N ASP A 227 -14.23 -16.27 8.60
CA ASP A 227 -13.50 -17.43 8.07
C ASP A 227 -12.29 -16.96 7.28
N LEU A 228 -11.14 -16.92 7.94
CA LEU A 228 -9.90 -16.42 7.34
C LEU A 228 -9.41 -17.30 6.20
N GLU A 229 -9.41 -18.62 6.39
CA GLU A 229 -8.81 -19.53 5.39
C GLU A 229 -9.59 -19.54 4.09
N ARG A 230 -10.92 -19.62 4.17
CA ARG A 230 -11.80 -19.55 3.02
C ARG A 230 -11.68 -18.20 2.31
N THR A 231 -11.72 -17.10 3.08
CA THR A 231 -11.62 -15.75 2.53
C THR A 231 -10.30 -15.57 1.78
N MET A 232 -9.16 -15.97 2.36
CA MET A 232 -7.85 -15.83 1.70
C MET A 232 -7.78 -16.65 0.41
N ARG A 233 -8.33 -17.83 0.40
CA ARG A 233 -8.39 -18.67 -0.80
C ARG A 233 -9.27 -18.07 -1.89
N ASP A 234 -10.48 -17.65 -1.55
CA ASP A 234 -11.47 -17.19 -2.52
C ASP A 234 -11.11 -15.79 -3.06
N VAL A 235 -10.74 -14.86 -2.19
CA VAL A 235 -10.27 -13.51 -2.59
C VAL A 235 -8.99 -13.60 -3.41
N GLY A 236 -8.02 -14.44 -2.99
CA GLY A 236 -6.78 -14.64 -3.72
C GLY A 236 -7.01 -15.20 -5.13
N ARG A 237 -7.92 -16.19 -5.28
CA ARG A 237 -8.29 -16.73 -6.60
C ARG A 237 -8.97 -15.69 -7.47
N THR A 238 -9.94 -14.98 -6.91
CA THR A 238 -10.70 -13.96 -7.65
C THR A 238 -9.78 -12.82 -8.09
N ALA A 239 -8.93 -12.32 -7.22
CA ALA A 239 -8.00 -11.24 -7.55
C ALA A 239 -6.95 -11.68 -8.60
N ALA A 240 -6.38 -12.87 -8.47
CA ALA A 240 -5.46 -13.41 -9.48
C ALA A 240 -6.16 -13.64 -10.84
N ALA A 241 -7.39 -14.16 -10.81
CA ALA A 241 -8.21 -14.33 -12.02
C ALA A 241 -8.55 -12.99 -12.68
N LEU A 242 -8.83 -11.94 -11.90
CA LEU A 242 -9.05 -10.58 -12.42
C LEU A 242 -7.82 -10.02 -13.11
N VAL A 243 -6.62 -10.24 -12.55
CA VAL A 243 -5.36 -9.83 -13.22
C VAL A 243 -5.22 -10.52 -14.57
N LEU A 244 -5.47 -11.83 -14.65
CA LEU A 244 -5.32 -12.60 -15.89
C LEU A 244 -6.43 -12.33 -16.90
N ALA A 245 -7.66 -12.10 -16.44
CA ALA A 245 -8.80 -11.84 -17.30
C ALA A 245 -8.94 -10.37 -17.73
N ALA A 246 -8.04 -9.49 -17.28
CA ALA A 246 -8.16 -8.05 -17.52
C ALA A 246 -8.38 -7.65 -18.98
N PRO A 247 -7.67 -8.17 -19.99
CA PRO A 247 -7.92 -7.81 -21.39
C PRO A 247 -9.32 -8.20 -21.84
N LEU A 248 -9.78 -9.38 -21.44
CA LEU A 248 -11.14 -9.85 -21.76
C LEU A 248 -12.19 -9.01 -21.06
N LEU A 249 -11.98 -8.67 -19.79
CA LEU A 249 -12.88 -7.79 -19.03
C LEU A 249 -12.95 -6.40 -19.66
N LEU A 250 -11.80 -5.84 -20.04
CA LEU A 250 -11.75 -4.55 -20.74
C LEU A 250 -12.46 -4.60 -22.10
N ALA A 251 -12.39 -5.73 -22.83
CA ALA A 251 -13.07 -5.91 -24.11
C ALA A 251 -14.59 -6.12 -23.95
N VAL A 252 -15.01 -6.89 -22.92
CA VAL A 252 -16.41 -7.29 -22.70
C VAL A 252 -17.18 -6.25 -21.88
N ALA A 253 -16.55 -5.56 -20.94
CA ALA A 253 -17.21 -4.56 -20.10
C ALA A 253 -18.00 -3.50 -20.89
N PRO A 254 -17.48 -2.95 -21.99
CA PRO A 254 -18.23 -2.05 -22.85
C PRO A 254 -19.49 -2.68 -23.45
N LEU A 255 -19.41 -3.92 -23.89
CA LEU A 255 -20.55 -4.63 -24.49
C LEU A 255 -21.63 -4.90 -23.45
N LEU A 256 -21.23 -5.37 -22.26
CA LEU A 256 -22.16 -5.61 -21.14
C LEU A 256 -22.80 -4.30 -20.66
N ALA A 257 -22.02 -3.24 -20.57
CA ALA A 257 -22.54 -1.93 -20.18
C ALA A 257 -23.58 -1.41 -21.16
N ARG A 258 -23.40 -1.58 -22.47
CA ARG A 258 -24.44 -1.26 -23.49
C ARG A 258 -25.71 -2.10 -23.32
N LEU A 259 -25.53 -3.38 -23.06
CA LEU A 259 -26.67 -4.32 -22.88
C LEU A 259 -27.49 -3.99 -21.62
N ILE A 260 -26.84 -3.66 -20.51
CA ILE A 260 -27.50 -3.47 -19.20
C ILE A 260 -28.09 -2.07 -19.07
N PHE A 261 -27.40 -1.05 -19.53
CA PHE A 261 -27.77 0.36 -19.27
C PHE A 261 -28.42 1.07 -20.45
N HIS A 262 -28.58 0.39 -21.60
CA HIS A 262 -29.21 0.96 -22.81
C HIS A 262 -28.74 2.40 -23.08
N SER A 263 -29.63 3.34 -23.25
CA SER A 263 -29.32 4.72 -23.65
C SER A 263 -28.76 5.63 -22.53
N LYS A 264 -28.73 5.18 -21.28
CA LYS A 264 -28.30 6.02 -20.14
C LYS A 264 -26.78 6.05 -19.91
N LEU A 265 -26.01 5.29 -20.67
CA LEU A 265 -24.56 5.24 -20.51
C LEU A 265 -23.85 6.51 -21.05
N SER A 266 -24.49 7.25 -21.95
CA SER A 266 -23.99 8.54 -22.44
C SER A 266 -23.97 9.64 -21.37
N SER A 267 -24.78 9.48 -20.31
CA SER A 267 -24.83 10.43 -19.19
C SER A 267 -23.83 10.13 -18.06
N LEU A 268 -23.21 8.94 -18.06
CA LEU A 268 -22.22 8.52 -17.07
C LEU A 268 -20.78 8.99 -17.39
N GLY A 269 -20.60 9.81 -18.42
CA GLY A 269 -19.29 10.40 -18.79
C GLY A 269 -18.22 9.37 -19.14
N ALA A 270 -17.37 9.77 -19.94
CA ALA A 270 -16.14 9.29 -20.57
C ALA A 270 -15.34 7.99 -20.25
N PRO A 271 -15.61 7.05 -19.38
CA PRO A 271 -14.73 5.88 -19.27
C PRO A 271 -14.91 4.85 -20.40
N TYR A 272 -16.03 4.91 -21.11
CA TYR A 272 -16.39 3.87 -22.09
C TYR A 272 -15.51 3.81 -23.35
N PRO A 273 -15.29 4.90 -24.10
CA PRO A 273 -14.40 4.87 -25.26
C PRO A 273 -12.94 4.60 -24.86
N THR A 274 -12.53 5.03 -23.68
CA THR A 274 -11.19 4.85 -23.13
C THR A 274 -10.90 3.37 -22.83
N ILE A 275 -11.87 2.66 -22.25
CA ILE A 275 -11.75 1.23 -21.94
C ILE A 275 -11.71 0.39 -23.23
N ALA A 276 -12.54 0.71 -24.20
CA ALA A 276 -12.56 0.01 -25.50
C ALA A 276 -11.27 0.26 -26.29
N ALA A 277 -10.73 1.48 -26.27
CA ALA A 277 -9.46 1.82 -26.89
C ALA A 277 -8.31 1.07 -26.21
N ALA A 278 -8.31 0.99 -24.89
CA ALA A 278 -7.31 0.23 -24.11
C ALA A 278 -7.31 -1.26 -24.45
N ALA A 279 -8.49 -1.87 -24.57
CA ALA A 279 -8.61 -3.29 -24.95
C ALA A 279 -8.05 -3.52 -26.35
N ASN A 280 -8.38 -2.66 -27.29
CA ASN A 280 -7.85 -2.76 -28.67
C ASN A 280 -6.33 -2.58 -28.71
N LEU A 281 -5.77 -1.66 -27.93
CA LEU A 281 -4.32 -1.46 -27.84
C LEU A 281 -3.58 -2.69 -27.32
N VAL A 282 -4.15 -3.39 -26.34
CA VAL A 282 -3.55 -4.61 -25.79
C VAL A 282 -3.66 -5.80 -26.76
N LEU A 283 -4.79 -5.92 -27.48
CA LEU A 283 -5.09 -7.12 -28.28
C LEU A 283 -4.62 -7.04 -29.74
N HIS A 284 -4.27 -5.87 -30.26
CA HIS A 284 -3.95 -5.69 -31.68
C HIS A 284 -2.55 -6.16 -32.11
N ASP A 285 -1.60 -6.21 -31.18
CA ASP A 285 -0.22 -6.64 -31.46
C ASP A 285 0.10 -7.94 -30.71
N LEU A 286 -0.13 -9.09 -31.37
CA LEU A 286 0.04 -10.40 -30.77
C LEU A 286 1.46 -10.69 -30.24
N PRO A 287 2.57 -10.32 -30.92
CA PRO A 287 3.91 -10.47 -30.33
C PRO A 287 4.07 -9.63 -29.05
N ARG A 288 3.57 -8.41 -29.03
CA ARG A 288 3.62 -7.51 -27.86
C ARG A 288 2.66 -7.93 -26.77
N LEU A 289 1.59 -8.66 -27.10
CA LEU A 289 0.72 -9.28 -26.08
C LEU A 289 1.52 -10.21 -25.14
N ILE A 290 2.53 -10.90 -25.64
CA ILE A 290 3.35 -11.82 -24.84
C ILE A 290 4.41 -11.06 -24.03
N THR A 291 5.17 -10.17 -24.69
CA THR A 291 6.34 -9.50 -24.09
C THR A 291 6.03 -8.16 -23.45
N GLY A 292 4.92 -7.54 -23.81
CA GLY A 292 4.61 -6.15 -23.50
C GLY A 292 5.39 -5.17 -24.38
N HIS A 293 5.03 -3.89 -24.27
CA HIS A 293 5.68 -2.78 -24.98
C HIS A 293 6.90 -2.22 -24.24
N GLY A 294 7.16 -2.71 -23.03
CA GLY A 294 8.24 -2.27 -22.17
C GLY A 294 7.80 -1.25 -21.12
N VAL A 295 8.53 -1.24 -20.01
CA VAL A 295 8.24 -0.40 -18.84
C VAL A 295 8.26 1.09 -19.20
N ASP A 296 7.43 1.89 -18.50
CA ASP A 296 7.29 3.35 -18.64
C ASP A 296 6.59 3.81 -19.95
N THR A 297 6.12 2.87 -20.77
CA THR A 297 5.45 3.18 -22.04
C THR A 297 4.06 3.78 -21.84
N VAL A 298 3.28 3.30 -20.84
CA VAL A 298 1.96 3.85 -20.53
C VAL A 298 2.06 5.28 -19.99
N VAL A 299 3.04 5.51 -19.11
CA VAL A 299 3.22 6.80 -18.44
C VAL A 299 3.65 7.90 -19.42
N ARG A 300 4.55 7.59 -20.35
CA ARG A 300 5.17 8.56 -21.26
C ARG A 300 4.68 8.50 -22.70
N GLY A 301 4.06 7.39 -23.06
CA GLY A 301 3.64 7.16 -24.44
C GLY A 301 2.60 8.13 -24.92
N ALA A 302 1.70 8.59 -24.05
CA ALA A 302 0.72 9.62 -24.41
C ALA A 302 1.38 10.98 -24.69
N ASP A 303 2.35 11.38 -23.84
CA ASP A 303 3.10 12.63 -24.00
C ASP A 303 4.03 12.58 -25.22
N ALA A 304 4.51 11.41 -25.60
CA ALA A 304 5.34 11.18 -26.77
C ALA A 304 4.54 10.93 -28.07
N GLY A 305 3.20 10.95 -28.02
CA GLY A 305 2.34 10.68 -29.19
C GLY A 305 2.31 9.21 -29.62
N LEU A 306 2.85 8.29 -28.83
CA LEU A 306 2.81 6.84 -29.08
C LEU A 306 1.49 6.21 -28.67
N LEU A 307 0.77 6.85 -27.75
CA LEU A 307 -0.52 6.42 -27.24
C LEU A 307 -1.54 7.55 -27.33
N PRO A 308 -2.83 7.22 -27.52
CA PRO A 308 -3.90 8.21 -27.41
C PRO A 308 -3.86 8.91 -26.05
N THR A 309 -4.15 10.20 -26.00
CA THR A 309 -4.19 11.00 -24.76
C THR A 309 -5.22 10.48 -23.74
N MET A 310 -6.23 9.77 -24.22
CA MET A 310 -7.29 9.13 -23.42
C MET A 310 -6.91 7.74 -22.90
N THR A 311 -5.67 7.28 -23.06
CA THR A 311 -5.24 5.96 -22.57
C THR A 311 -5.32 5.90 -21.03
N PRO A 312 -5.99 4.88 -20.45
CA PRO A 312 -6.13 4.78 -19.00
C PRO A 312 -4.79 4.46 -18.36
N ARG A 313 -4.46 5.21 -17.30
CA ARG A 313 -3.24 5.02 -16.50
C ARG A 313 -3.54 4.19 -15.25
N VAL A 314 -4.24 3.04 -15.41
CA VAL A 314 -4.55 2.15 -14.30
C VAL A 314 -3.59 0.97 -14.27
N GLY A 315 -3.21 0.51 -13.08
CA GLY A 315 -2.16 -0.51 -12.93
C GLY A 315 -2.49 -1.83 -13.63
N LEU A 316 -3.76 -2.18 -13.77
CA LEU A 316 -4.17 -3.37 -14.50
C LEU A 316 -3.86 -3.27 -16.00
N PHE A 317 -4.08 -2.09 -16.60
CA PHE A 317 -3.71 -1.82 -17.99
C PHE A 317 -2.18 -1.75 -18.14
N GLU A 318 -1.46 -1.10 -17.20
CA GLU A 318 0.00 -1.03 -17.21
C GLU A 318 0.64 -2.42 -17.23
N ILE A 319 0.19 -3.34 -16.36
CA ILE A 319 0.73 -4.71 -16.29
C ILE A 319 0.64 -5.39 -17.67
N TRP A 320 -0.53 -5.32 -18.32
CA TRP A 320 -0.74 -5.99 -19.59
C TRP A 320 -0.06 -5.30 -20.76
N TYR A 321 -0.13 -3.97 -20.80
CA TYR A 321 0.46 -3.21 -21.90
C TYR A 321 1.99 -3.17 -21.83
N GLU A 322 2.55 -2.92 -20.64
CA GLU A 322 4.01 -2.80 -20.46
C GLU A 322 4.72 -4.15 -20.35
N LEU A 323 4.12 -5.12 -19.67
CA LEU A 323 4.78 -6.38 -19.31
C LEU A 323 4.18 -7.62 -20.01
N GLY A 324 3.04 -7.49 -20.66
CA GLY A 324 2.38 -8.56 -21.39
C GLY A 324 1.90 -9.72 -20.51
N VAL A 325 1.63 -10.87 -21.16
CA VAL A 325 1.17 -12.11 -20.49
C VAL A 325 2.16 -12.57 -19.43
N ILE A 326 3.47 -12.50 -19.69
CA ILE A 326 4.49 -12.97 -18.74
C ILE A 326 4.44 -12.13 -17.46
N GLY A 327 4.37 -10.80 -17.59
CA GLY A 327 4.21 -9.91 -16.44
C GLY A 327 2.89 -10.13 -15.70
N ALA A 328 1.79 -10.33 -16.43
CA ALA A 328 0.48 -10.60 -15.85
C ALA A 328 0.44 -11.93 -15.07
N LEU A 329 1.06 -13.00 -15.60
CA LEU A 329 1.19 -14.28 -14.89
C LEU A 329 2.00 -14.14 -13.59
N ALA A 330 3.14 -13.45 -13.66
CA ALA A 330 3.98 -13.23 -12.49
C ALA A 330 3.25 -12.34 -11.44
N ALA A 331 2.52 -11.29 -11.87
CA ALA A 331 1.72 -10.45 -11.00
C ALA A 331 0.56 -11.23 -10.36
N ALA A 332 -0.17 -12.04 -11.13
CA ALA A 332 -1.24 -12.90 -10.62
C ALA A 332 -0.71 -13.92 -9.59
N ALA A 333 0.45 -14.52 -9.85
CA ALA A 333 1.11 -15.39 -8.88
C ALA A 333 1.48 -14.63 -7.60
N GLY A 334 1.99 -13.40 -7.71
CA GLY A 334 2.29 -12.53 -6.56
C GLY A 334 1.06 -12.24 -5.72
N VAL A 335 -0.07 -11.91 -6.35
CA VAL A 335 -1.35 -11.67 -5.68
C VAL A 335 -1.84 -12.95 -4.98
N TRP A 336 -1.81 -14.08 -5.66
CA TRP A 336 -2.19 -15.37 -5.08
C TRP A 336 -1.35 -15.75 -3.86
N PHE A 337 -0.02 -15.71 -4.01
CA PHE A 337 0.88 -16.03 -2.89
C PHE A 337 0.79 -15.00 -1.76
N GLY A 338 0.49 -13.73 -2.06
CA GLY A 338 0.25 -12.69 -1.08
C GLY A 338 -0.91 -13.05 -0.15
N PHE A 339 -2.09 -13.33 -0.68
CA PHE A 339 -3.24 -13.77 0.12
C PHE A 339 -2.97 -15.08 0.86
N HIS A 340 -2.30 -16.03 0.22
CA HIS A 340 -1.94 -17.28 0.88
C HIS A 340 -0.95 -17.09 2.05
N ALA A 341 0.00 -16.18 1.93
CA ALA A 341 0.91 -15.81 3.02
C ALA A 341 0.18 -15.12 4.19
N ILE A 342 -0.78 -14.25 3.88
CA ILE A 342 -1.64 -13.59 4.88
C ILE A 342 -2.44 -14.62 5.68
N GLY A 343 -2.96 -15.67 5.03
CA GLY A 343 -3.68 -16.75 5.70
C GLY A 343 -2.86 -17.50 6.77
N ARG A 344 -1.52 -17.41 6.68
CA ARG A 344 -0.60 -18.00 7.67
C ARG A 344 -0.11 -17.02 8.74
N ALA A 345 -0.51 -15.74 8.66
CA ALA A 345 -0.14 -14.72 9.62
C ALA A 345 -0.90 -14.90 10.96
N ALA A 346 -0.48 -14.15 11.98
CA ALA A 346 -1.13 -14.19 13.29
C ALA A 346 -2.64 -13.88 13.15
N PRO A 347 -3.55 -14.73 13.68
CA PRO A 347 -5.01 -14.62 13.43
C PRO A 347 -5.61 -13.25 13.80
N ARG A 348 -5.04 -12.55 14.77
CA ARG A 348 -5.51 -11.22 15.19
C ARG A 348 -5.19 -10.12 14.18
N LEU A 349 -4.10 -10.26 13.43
CA LEU A 349 -3.63 -9.27 12.46
C LEU A 349 -4.00 -9.64 11.02
N ALA A 350 -4.13 -10.93 10.72
CA ALA A 350 -4.39 -11.44 9.38
C ALA A 350 -5.62 -10.80 8.69
N PRO A 351 -6.78 -10.55 9.35
CA PRO A 351 -7.90 -9.86 8.72
C PRO A 351 -7.56 -8.43 8.26
N TYR A 352 -6.76 -7.69 9.04
CA TYR A 352 -6.33 -6.33 8.68
C TYR A 352 -5.29 -6.33 7.57
N LEU A 353 -4.37 -7.31 7.57
CA LEU A 353 -3.45 -7.55 6.45
C LEU A 353 -4.22 -7.81 5.16
N ALA A 354 -5.24 -8.67 5.22
CA ALA A 354 -6.09 -9.01 4.08
C ALA A 354 -6.85 -7.80 3.55
N ALA A 355 -7.44 -7.02 4.45
CA ALA A 355 -8.17 -5.80 4.09
C ALA A 355 -7.24 -4.75 3.47
N THR A 356 -6.04 -4.55 4.04
CA THR A 356 -5.02 -3.67 3.47
C THR A 356 -4.66 -4.09 2.06
N PHE A 357 -4.25 -5.36 1.90
CA PHE A 357 -3.81 -5.86 0.61
C PHE A 357 -4.93 -5.81 -0.45
N ALA A 358 -6.17 -6.10 -0.07
CA ALA A 358 -7.33 -6.01 -0.96
C ALA A 358 -7.65 -4.56 -1.35
N ALA A 359 -7.60 -3.61 -0.41
CA ALA A 359 -7.82 -2.20 -0.68
C ALA A 359 -6.72 -1.61 -1.58
N ASP A 360 -5.46 -1.89 -1.26
CA ASP A 360 -4.31 -1.44 -2.05
C ASP A 360 -4.35 -2.00 -3.47
N LEU A 361 -4.71 -3.28 -3.63
CA LEU A 361 -4.89 -3.92 -4.93
C LEU A 361 -6.05 -3.29 -5.72
N THR A 362 -7.16 -2.97 -5.06
CA THR A 362 -8.30 -2.30 -5.69
C THR A 362 -7.91 -0.91 -6.18
N LEU A 363 -7.17 -0.14 -5.38
CA LEU A 363 -6.63 1.14 -5.80
C LEU A 363 -5.67 0.98 -7.00
N ALA A 364 -4.78 0.00 -6.96
CA ALA A 364 -3.86 -0.27 -8.07
C ALA A 364 -4.60 -0.60 -9.37
N PHE A 365 -5.75 -1.25 -9.30
CA PHE A 365 -6.55 -1.62 -10.47
C PHE A 365 -7.44 -0.50 -11.01
N LEU A 366 -7.91 0.40 -10.14
CA LEU A 366 -8.90 1.43 -10.50
C LEU A 366 -8.32 2.84 -10.59
N SER A 367 -7.10 3.08 -10.10
CA SER A 367 -6.43 4.37 -10.10
C SER A 367 -5.04 4.29 -10.73
N GLU A 368 -4.35 5.42 -10.83
CA GLU A 368 -2.97 5.52 -11.40
C GLU A 368 -1.88 4.86 -10.51
N GLY A 369 -2.20 3.74 -9.82
CA GLY A 369 -1.43 3.12 -8.77
C GLY A 369 0.08 3.01 -9.04
N PHE A 370 0.47 2.15 -9.99
CA PHE A 370 1.90 1.91 -10.24
C PHE A 370 2.59 3.04 -10.99
N ALA A 371 1.86 3.89 -11.72
CA ALA A 371 2.41 5.06 -12.42
C ALA A 371 2.99 6.07 -11.43
N GLN A 372 2.40 6.18 -10.22
CA GLN A 372 2.81 7.14 -9.22
C GLN A 372 3.76 6.55 -8.18
N MET A 373 4.96 7.13 -8.05
CA MET A 373 5.93 6.74 -7.01
C MET A 373 5.41 6.96 -5.58
N THR A 374 4.49 7.91 -5.39
CA THR A 374 3.76 8.13 -4.14
C THR A 374 3.06 6.87 -3.66
N TRP A 375 2.41 6.14 -4.56
CA TRP A 375 1.71 4.90 -4.24
C TRP A 375 2.67 3.82 -3.71
N ILE A 376 3.81 3.62 -4.38
CA ILE A 376 4.85 2.65 -3.95
C ILE A 376 5.38 3.01 -2.55
N THR A 377 5.57 4.31 -2.28
CA THR A 377 6.04 4.76 -0.96
C THR A 377 4.98 4.54 0.13
N LEU A 378 3.70 4.79 -0.17
CA LEU A 378 2.60 4.51 0.76
C LEU A 378 2.46 3.01 1.04
N LEU A 379 2.61 2.17 0.03
CA LEU A 379 2.65 0.71 0.20
C LEU A 379 3.81 0.28 1.14
N ALA A 380 4.98 0.89 0.99
CA ALA A 380 6.12 0.65 1.87
C ALA A 380 5.82 1.09 3.32
N ILE A 381 5.19 2.24 3.53
CA ILE A 381 4.76 2.72 4.86
C ILE A 381 3.72 1.78 5.46
N SER A 382 2.75 1.34 4.67
CA SER A 382 1.73 0.36 5.06
C SER A 382 2.36 -0.96 5.52
N ALA A 383 3.35 -1.48 4.78
CA ALA A 383 4.09 -2.67 5.14
C ALA A 383 4.91 -2.49 6.44
N ILE A 384 5.54 -1.33 6.62
CA ILE A 384 6.26 -0.98 7.87
C ILE A 384 5.28 -0.92 9.04
N ALA A 385 4.12 -0.27 8.89
CA ALA A 385 3.10 -0.18 9.93
C ALA A 385 2.58 -1.55 10.37
N LEU A 386 2.29 -2.42 9.41
CA LEU A 386 1.83 -3.79 9.67
C LEU A 386 2.93 -4.66 10.30
N SER A 387 4.19 -4.49 9.89
CA SER A 387 5.32 -5.18 10.53
C SER A 387 5.53 -4.74 11.97
N ALA A 388 5.36 -3.45 12.25
CA ALA A 388 5.39 -2.88 13.59
C ALA A 388 4.23 -3.43 14.44
N ALA A 389 3.02 -3.49 13.90
CA ALA A 389 1.85 -4.06 14.59
C ALA A 389 2.04 -5.55 14.89
N ALA A 390 2.63 -6.33 13.97
CA ALA A 390 2.90 -7.75 14.15
C ALA A 390 3.88 -8.04 15.30
N ARG A 391 4.79 -7.12 15.59
CA ARG A 391 5.83 -7.24 16.64
C ARG A 391 5.49 -6.56 17.94
N SER A 392 4.30 -5.99 18.06
CA SER A 392 3.86 -5.34 19.27
C SER A 392 3.56 -6.34 20.39
N GLN A 393 3.79 -5.94 21.63
CA GLN A 393 3.38 -6.73 22.78
C GLN A 393 1.86 -6.75 22.91
N TYR A 394 1.28 -7.93 22.80
CA TYR A 394 -0.13 -8.16 23.14
C TYR A 394 -0.27 -8.37 24.66
N ARG A 395 -0.57 -7.33 25.43
CA ARG A 395 -1.02 -7.50 26.81
C ARG A 395 -2.48 -7.92 26.80
N THR A 396 -2.75 -9.20 27.01
CA THR A 396 -4.12 -9.75 27.04
C THR A 396 -4.78 -9.69 28.41
N THR A 397 -3.99 -9.56 29.50
CA THR A 397 -4.50 -9.53 30.86
C THR A 397 -3.78 -8.46 31.68
N ARG A 398 -4.53 -7.65 32.43
CA ARG A 398 -4.00 -6.81 33.50
C ARG A 398 -3.47 -7.75 34.59
N PRO A 399 -2.23 -7.61 35.12
CA PRO A 399 -1.81 -8.36 36.28
C PRO A 399 -2.84 -8.14 37.40
N SER A 400 -3.50 -9.19 37.86
CA SER A 400 -4.39 -9.07 39.00
C SER A 400 -3.55 -8.73 40.23
N ALA A 401 -4.00 -7.81 41.07
CA ALA A 401 -3.33 -7.42 42.31
C ALA A 401 -3.09 -8.63 43.24
N ALA A 402 -3.85 -9.70 43.06
CA ALA A 402 -3.65 -10.99 43.80
C ALA A 402 -2.35 -11.69 43.43
N GLY A 403 -1.68 -11.39 42.33
CA GLY A 403 -0.38 -11.95 41.97
C GLY A 403 0.81 -11.27 42.68
N LEU A 404 0.64 -10.06 43.22
CA LEU A 404 1.68 -9.30 43.92
C LEU A 404 1.77 -9.61 45.41
N ALA A 405 0.83 -10.38 45.95
CA ALA A 405 0.82 -10.76 47.36
C ALA A 405 1.59 -12.06 47.66
N ARG A 406 2.34 -12.62 46.70
CA ARG A 406 3.09 -13.88 46.84
C ARG A 406 4.62 -13.72 46.67
N PHE A 407 5.15 -12.51 46.92
CA PHE A 407 6.59 -12.29 47.03
C PHE A 407 6.93 -11.62 48.37
#